data_f817bc84426519e2ec2bf06f89e1d0d8
#
_entry.id   f817bc84426519e2ec2bf06f89e1d0d8
#
_cell.length_a   1.000
_cell.length_b   1.000
_cell.length_c   1.000
_cell.angle_alpha   90.00
_cell.angle_beta   90.00
_cell.angle_gamma   90.00
#
_symmetry.space_group_name_H-M   'P 1'
#
loop_
_entity.id
_entity.type
_entity.pdbx_description
1 polymer ?
#
loop_
_entity_poly.entity_id
_entity_poly.type
_entity_poly.pdbx_seq_one_letter_code
_entity_poly.pdbx_strand_id
1 'polypeptide(L)'
;MNTNVNLPASIGALALLGVAFLVVIAAIALIQSLIVRKRSRAKVVALVMLILAGGYIGAILFFSLSSHENVLARGQEKHFCEIDCHLAYSVVATRQAKQLEGSNALTSQGQFTIITVKTRFDETTISTGRGDALLYPNGRVLTLIDDGGRTYLPVVQAGKPMTSPLRPGESYTTDVTFDLPVTAKPMTLLVNESAWDTRFVIGHENSPLHKKTRFQL
;
A
#
# COMPACT_ATOMS: atom_id res chain seq x y z
N MET A 1 15.63 6.15 -2.02
CA MET A 1 14.22 6.39 -1.62
C MET A 1 13.52 5.04 -1.50
N ASN A 2 12.93 4.73 -0.35
CA ASN A 2 12.18 3.47 -0.17
C ASN A 2 10.73 3.73 -0.55
N THR A 3 10.19 2.94 -1.48
CA THR A 3 8.83 3.13 -2.00
C THR A 3 8.00 1.87 -1.86
N ASN A 4 6.67 2.01 -1.96
CA ASN A 4 5.73 0.89 -2.03
C ASN A 4 5.61 0.28 -3.43
N VAL A 5 6.44 0.71 -4.38
CA VAL A 5 6.44 0.24 -5.78
C VAL A 5 7.85 -0.04 -6.27
N ASN A 6 8.03 -1.05 -7.12
CA ASN A 6 9.29 -1.34 -7.84
C ASN A 6 9.19 -1.05 -9.35
N LEU A 7 8.07 -0.45 -9.79
CA LEU A 7 7.85 0.15 -11.09
C LEU A 7 7.19 1.51 -10.86
N PRO A 8 7.52 2.58 -11.61
CA PRO A 8 6.80 3.85 -11.47
C PRO A 8 5.28 3.67 -11.49
N ALA A 9 4.61 4.17 -10.46
CA ALA A 9 3.16 3.93 -10.24
C ALA A 9 2.30 4.36 -11.42
N SER A 10 2.66 5.47 -12.09
CA SER A 10 2.01 5.94 -13.31
C SER A 10 2.08 4.93 -14.45
N ILE A 11 3.21 4.23 -14.63
CA ILE A 11 3.37 3.20 -15.66
C ILE A 11 2.50 1.99 -15.33
N GLY A 12 2.52 1.54 -14.07
CA GLY A 12 1.67 0.42 -13.61
C GLY A 12 0.18 0.70 -13.78
N ALA A 13 -0.25 1.91 -13.42
CA ALA A 13 -1.65 2.33 -13.57
C ALA A 13 -2.08 2.46 -15.04
N LEU A 14 -1.25 3.07 -15.90
CA LEU A 14 -1.52 3.17 -17.32
C LEU A 14 -1.57 1.80 -18.00
N ALA A 15 -0.70 0.87 -17.61
CA ALA A 15 -0.71 -0.50 -18.11
C ALA A 15 -2.03 -1.22 -17.72
N LEU A 16 -2.48 -1.06 -16.47
CA LEU A 16 -3.77 -1.60 -16.01
C LEU A 16 -4.94 -1.07 -16.85
N LEU A 17 -5.03 0.26 -16.97
CA LEU A 17 -6.10 0.90 -17.72
C LEU A 17 -6.07 0.53 -19.21
N GLY A 18 -4.87 0.50 -19.82
CA GLY A 18 -4.69 0.13 -21.21
C GLY A 18 -5.10 -1.31 -21.50
N VAL A 19 -4.67 -2.27 -20.68
CA VAL A 19 -5.05 -3.67 -20.85
C VAL A 19 -6.53 -3.88 -20.58
N ALA A 20 -7.09 -3.25 -19.54
CA ALA A 20 -8.53 -3.33 -19.26
C ALA A 20 -9.35 -2.82 -20.44
N PHE A 21 -8.99 -1.68 -21.03
CA PHE A 21 -9.64 -1.12 -22.21
C PHE A 21 -9.57 -2.07 -23.42
N LEU A 22 -8.39 -2.63 -23.71
CA LEU A 22 -8.22 -3.57 -24.81
C LEU A 22 -9.02 -4.86 -24.62
N VAL A 23 -9.08 -5.37 -23.38
CA VAL A 23 -9.86 -6.56 -23.03
C VAL A 23 -11.36 -6.29 -23.21
N VAL A 24 -11.86 -5.11 -22.84
CA VAL A 24 -13.26 -4.73 -23.07
C VAL A 24 -13.60 -4.68 -24.58
N ILE A 25 -12.74 -4.05 -25.39
CA ILE A 25 -12.93 -4.02 -26.85
C ILE A 25 -12.92 -5.44 -27.42
N ALA A 26 -11.97 -6.27 -27.02
CA ALA A 26 -11.87 -7.65 -27.46
C ALA A 26 -13.10 -8.49 -27.02
N ALA A 27 -13.63 -8.25 -25.82
CA ALA A 27 -14.84 -8.90 -25.34
C ALA A 27 -16.07 -8.55 -26.21
N ILE A 28 -16.22 -7.27 -26.54
CA ILE A 28 -17.30 -6.81 -27.46
C ILE A 28 -17.15 -7.48 -28.83
N ALA A 29 -15.93 -7.51 -29.40
CA ALA A 29 -15.65 -8.15 -30.68
C ALA A 29 -15.89 -9.68 -30.64
N LEU A 30 -15.62 -10.33 -29.51
CA LEU A 30 -15.88 -11.75 -29.28
C LEU A 30 -17.40 -12.01 -29.29
N ILE A 31 -18.16 -11.25 -28.50
CA ILE A 31 -19.62 -11.35 -28.42
C ILE A 31 -20.24 -11.17 -29.82
N GLN A 32 -19.82 -10.11 -30.52
CA GLN A 32 -20.29 -9.86 -31.89
C GLN A 32 -19.97 -11.02 -32.85
N SER A 33 -18.76 -11.60 -32.74
CA SER A 33 -18.33 -12.74 -33.57
C SER A 33 -19.15 -14.00 -33.33
N LEU A 34 -19.57 -14.20 -32.07
CA LEU A 34 -20.42 -15.32 -31.66
C LEU A 34 -21.85 -15.14 -32.17
N ILE A 35 -22.43 -13.93 -32.05
CA ILE A 35 -23.77 -13.58 -32.55
C ILE A 35 -23.84 -13.82 -34.07
N VAL A 36 -22.85 -13.34 -34.82
CA VAL A 36 -22.77 -13.47 -36.30
C VAL A 36 -22.29 -14.87 -36.72
N ARG A 37 -22.07 -15.80 -35.74
CA ARG A 37 -21.63 -17.18 -35.96
C ARG A 37 -20.29 -17.32 -36.72
N LYS A 38 -19.42 -16.33 -36.70
CA LYS A 38 -18.05 -16.36 -37.29
C LYS A 38 -17.05 -17.02 -36.34
N ARG A 39 -17.10 -18.36 -36.21
CA ARG A 39 -16.29 -19.13 -35.26
C ARG A 39 -14.80 -18.91 -35.41
N SER A 40 -14.27 -18.77 -36.65
CA SER A 40 -12.83 -18.51 -36.86
C SER A 40 -12.40 -17.19 -36.24
N ARG A 41 -13.16 -16.10 -36.45
CA ARG A 41 -12.92 -14.79 -35.85
C ARG A 41 -13.01 -14.85 -34.31
N ALA A 42 -14.02 -15.55 -33.77
CA ALA A 42 -14.18 -15.70 -32.33
C ALA A 42 -12.96 -16.39 -31.68
N LYS A 43 -12.40 -17.45 -32.31
CA LYS A 43 -11.18 -18.12 -31.83
C LYS A 43 -9.98 -17.18 -31.80
N VAL A 44 -9.78 -16.38 -32.85
CA VAL A 44 -8.65 -15.42 -32.91
C VAL A 44 -8.80 -14.35 -31.83
N VAL A 45 -9.99 -13.78 -31.65
CA VAL A 45 -10.24 -12.77 -30.62
C VAL A 45 -10.05 -13.35 -29.21
N ALA A 46 -10.54 -14.56 -28.96
CA ALA A 46 -10.35 -15.25 -27.68
C ALA A 46 -8.85 -15.49 -27.40
N LEU A 47 -8.08 -15.89 -28.42
CA LEU A 47 -6.62 -16.04 -28.29
C LEU A 47 -5.93 -14.73 -27.95
N VAL A 48 -6.31 -13.62 -28.61
CA VAL A 48 -5.76 -12.28 -28.31
C VAL A 48 -6.09 -11.89 -26.86
N MET A 49 -7.31 -12.11 -26.39
CA MET A 49 -7.68 -11.85 -25.00
C MET A 49 -6.83 -12.65 -24.02
N LEU A 50 -6.62 -13.95 -24.33
CA LEU A 50 -5.80 -14.82 -23.49
C LEU A 50 -4.34 -14.33 -23.41
N ILE A 51 -3.78 -13.89 -24.54
CA ILE A 51 -2.41 -13.34 -24.59
C ILE A 51 -2.32 -12.04 -23.81
N LEU A 52 -3.27 -11.14 -23.96
CA LEU A 52 -3.31 -9.87 -23.23
C LEU A 52 -3.40 -10.10 -21.71
N ALA A 53 -4.37 -10.91 -21.28
CA ALA A 53 -4.57 -11.22 -19.85
C ALA A 53 -3.38 -12.01 -19.28
N GLY A 54 -2.90 -13.03 -19.98
CA GLY A 54 -1.76 -13.84 -19.56
C GLY A 54 -0.47 -13.04 -19.50
N GLY A 55 -0.21 -12.18 -20.49
CA GLY A 55 0.93 -11.28 -20.50
C GLY A 55 0.90 -10.27 -19.35
N TYR A 56 -0.30 -9.72 -19.05
CA TYR A 56 -0.48 -8.81 -17.91
C TYR A 56 -0.24 -9.50 -16.56
N ILE A 57 -0.82 -10.68 -16.36
CA ILE A 57 -0.59 -11.49 -15.14
C ILE A 57 0.89 -11.87 -15.04
N GLY A 58 1.52 -12.27 -16.15
CA GLY A 58 2.94 -12.56 -16.22
C GLY A 58 3.81 -11.37 -15.80
N ALA A 59 3.45 -10.15 -16.23
CA ALA A 59 4.13 -8.93 -15.81
C ALA A 59 3.96 -8.67 -14.30
N ILE A 60 2.74 -8.79 -13.75
CA ILE A 60 2.51 -8.68 -12.30
C ILE A 60 3.42 -9.65 -11.56
N LEU A 61 3.44 -10.92 -11.94
CA LEU A 61 4.24 -11.96 -11.28
C LEU A 61 5.74 -11.69 -11.41
N PHE A 62 6.20 -11.26 -12.58
CA PHE A 62 7.61 -10.92 -12.80
C PHE A 62 8.09 -9.82 -11.85
N PHE A 63 7.36 -8.69 -11.77
CA PHE A 63 7.72 -7.58 -10.88
C PHE A 63 7.56 -7.96 -9.40
N SER A 64 6.57 -8.78 -9.06
CA SER A 64 6.38 -9.27 -7.69
C SER A 64 7.51 -10.19 -7.26
N LEU A 65 7.92 -11.14 -8.08
CA LEU A 65 8.99 -12.09 -7.77
C LEU A 65 10.37 -11.43 -7.77
N SER A 66 10.56 -10.36 -8.55
CA SER A 66 11.80 -9.56 -8.54
C SER A 66 11.89 -8.58 -7.37
N SER A 67 10.84 -8.43 -6.57
CA SER A 67 10.82 -7.52 -5.43
C SER A 67 11.65 -8.07 -4.26
N HIS A 68 12.17 -7.15 -3.43
CA HIS A 68 12.97 -7.49 -2.25
C HIS A 68 12.26 -7.00 -0.99
N GLU A 69 12.41 -7.76 0.09
CA GLU A 69 11.94 -7.31 1.40
C GLU A 69 12.92 -6.28 1.96
N ASN A 70 12.38 -5.13 2.38
CA ASN A 70 13.16 -4.10 3.04
C ASN A 70 12.67 -3.91 4.48
N VAL A 71 13.61 -3.81 5.42
CA VAL A 71 13.33 -3.45 6.82
C VAL A 71 13.99 -2.11 7.09
N LEU A 72 13.16 -1.09 7.31
CA LEU A 72 13.59 0.28 7.54
C LEU A 72 13.87 0.49 9.02
N ALA A 73 15.00 1.08 9.34
CA ALA A 73 15.32 1.48 10.69
C ALA A 73 14.43 2.65 11.16
N ARG A 74 14.38 2.87 12.46
CA ARG A 74 13.63 4.00 13.04
C ARG A 74 14.07 5.32 12.42
N GLY A 75 13.11 6.16 12.06
CA GLY A 75 13.30 7.45 11.40
C GLY A 75 13.50 7.38 9.89
N GLN A 76 13.77 6.21 9.32
CA GLN A 76 13.78 6.06 7.86
C GLN A 76 12.37 6.15 7.29
N GLU A 77 12.26 6.75 6.10
CA GLU A 77 10.99 7.01 5.46
C GLU A 77 10.68 5.99 4.37
N LYS A 78 9.40 5.60 4.32
CA LYS A 78 8.78 4.87 3.20
C LYS A 78 7.83 5.81 2.49
N HIS A 79 8.06 6.03 1.21
CA HIS A 79 7.20 6.86 0.36
C HIS A 79 6.13 6.00 -0.30
N PHE A 80 4.91 6.55 -0.32
CA PHE A 80 3.78 5.93 -1.00
C PHE A 80 3.55 6.66 -2.33
N CYS A 81 3.73 5.91 -3.40
CA CYS A 81 3.61 6.40 -4.77
C CYS A 81 2.28 5.93 -5.36
N GLU A 82 1.31 6.83 -5.50
CA GLU A 82 0.05 6.60 -6.20
C GLU A 82 0.18 7.06 -7.67
N ILE A 83 0.31 8.35 -7.89
CA ILE A 83 0.72 8.95 -9.17
C ILE A 83 2.12 9.57 -8.98
N ASP A 84 2.31 10.20 -7.86
CA ASP A 84 3.55 10.79 -7.37
C ASP A 84 3.88 10.25 -5.97
N CYS A 85 5.10 10.49 -5.48
CA CYS A 85 5.59 9.90 -4.24
C CYS A 85 5.69 10.93 -3.11
N HIS A 86 4.66 11.76 -2.93
CA HIS A 86 4.72 12.90 -2.01
C HIS A 86 4.56 12.50 -0.53
N LEU A 87 3.84 11.42 -0.24
CA LEU A 87 3.60 11.00 1.14
C LEU A 87 4.67 10.05 1.63
N ALA A 88 5.31 10.43 2.74
CA ALA A 88 6.28 9.63 3.46
C ALA A 88 5.79 9.28 4.86
N TYR A 89 6.01 8.04 5.27
CA TYR A 89 5.74 7.55 6.62
C TYR A 89 7.03 7.06 7.26
N SER A 90 7.19 7.29 8.56
CA SER A 90 8.30 6.76 9.36
C SER A 90 7.85 6.43 10.77
N VAL A 91 8.49 5.42 11.38
CA VAL A 91 8.34 5.14 12.82
C VAL A 91 9.35 5.99 13.56
N VAL A 92 8.88 6.87 14.45
CA VAL A 92 9.75 7.78 15.20
C VAL A 92 9.96 7.36 16.65
N ALA A 93 8.96 6.66 17.26
CA ALA A 93 9.07 6.14 18.61
C ALA A 93 8.24 4.86 18.79
N THR A 94 8.65 4.05 19.75
CA THR A 94 7.90 2.88 20.21
C THR A 94 7.98 2.86 21.73
N ARG A 95 6.83 2.68 22.40
CA ARG A 95 6.76 2.58 23.86
C ARG A 95 5.76 1.51 24.26
N GLN A 96 5.88 1.01 25.46
CA GLN A 96 4.97 0.02 26.04
C GLN A 96 4.22 0.60 27.22
N ALA A 97 2.97 0.16 27.42
CA ALA A 97 2.14 0.56 28.55
C ALA A 97 1.19 -0.58 28.93
N LYS A 98 0.82 -0.64 30.19
CA LYS A 98 -0.21 -1.58 30.68
C LYS A 98 -1.60 -0.99 30.59
N GLN A 99 -1.68 0.33 30.69
CA GLN A 99 -2.93 1.10 30.65
C GLN A 99 -2.74 2.30 29.72
N LEU A 100 -3.81 2.71 29.07
CA LEU A 100 -3.88 3.96 28.32
C LEU A 100 -4.59 4.99 29.20
N GLU A 101 -3.97 6.15 29.36
CA GLU A 101 -4.56 7.27 30.09
C GLU A 101 -5.49 8.09 29.17
N GLY A 102 -6.50 8.71 29.74
CA GLY A 102 -7.42 9.59 29.03
C GLY A 102 -8.92 9.22 29.18
N SER A 103 -9.76 9.87 28.38
CA SER A 103 -11.22 9.73 28.43
C SER A 103 -11.74 8.32 28.14
N ASN A 104 -10.94 7.50 27.49
CA ASN A 104 -11.20 6.08 27.21
C ASN A 104 -10.09 5.22 27.83
N ALA A 105 -9.94 5.26 29.15
CA ALA A 105 -8.97 4.45 29.86
C ALA A 105 -9.17 2.96 29.52
N LEU A 106 -8.22 2.37 28.79
CA LEU A 106 -8.23 0.96 28.43
C LEU A 106 -7.12 0.26 29.20
N THR A 107 -7.43 -0.92 29.70
CA THR A 107 -6.43 -1.82 30.29
C THR A 107 -6.18 -2.97 29.34
N SER A 108 -4.90 -3.19 28.99
CA SER A 108 -4.50 -4.31 28.14
C SER A 108 -4.73 -5.65 28.87
N GLN A 109 -5.18 -6.64 28.14
CA GLN A 109 -5.14 -8.04 28.59
C GLN A 109 -3.71 -8.59 28.65
N GLY A 110 -2.84 -8.11 27.77
CA GLY A 110 -1.40 -8.38 27.71
C GLY A 110 -0.58 -7.13 28.01
N GLN A 111 -0.05 -6.52 26.97
CA GLN A 111 0.71 -5.27 27.02
C GLN A 111 0.45 -4.43 25.78
N PHE A 112 0.13 -3.16 25.96
CA PHE A 112 0.03 -2.23 24.84
C PHE A 112 1.42 -1.91 24.30
N THR A 113 1.56 -2.04 22.97
CA THR A 113 2.66 -1.46 22.22
C THR A 113 2.12 -0.25 21.46
N ILE A 114 2.67 0.92 21.75
CA ILE A 114 2.28 2.20 21.17
C ILE A 114 3.39 2.64 20.24
N ILE A 115 3.05 2.82 18.97
CA ILE A 115 3.98 3.19 17.90
C ILE A 115 3.63 4.58 17.41
N THR A 116 4.56 5.51 17.51
CA THR A 116 4.40 6.86 16.96
C THR A 116 4.83 6.86 15.50
N VAL A 117 3.87 7.02 14.61
CA VAL A 117 4.08 7.11 13.16
C VAL A 117 4.03 8.58 12.76
N LYS A 118 5.08 9.04 12.08
CA LYS A 118 5.12 10.37 11.46
C LYS A 118 4.65 10.26 10.02
N THR A 119 3.70 11.11 9.64
CA THR A 119 3.27 11.35 8.26
C THR A 119 3.85 12.67 7.80
N ARG A 120 4.50 12.72 6.65
CA ARG A 120 5.14 13.91 6.08
C ARG A 120 4.78 14.06 4.61
N PHE A 121 4.50 15.27 4.20
CA PHE A 121 4.44 15.64 2.78
C PHE A 121 5.84 16.07 2.33
N ASP A 122 6.44 15.25 1.47
CA ASP A 122 7.78 15.53 0.93
C ASP A 122 7.71 16.58 -0.17
N GLU A 123 8.10 17.80 0.16
CA GLU A 123 8.12 18.93 -0.77
C GLU A 123 9.15 18.77 -1.91
N THR A 124 10.18 17.94 -1.71
CA THR A 124 11.22 17.74 -2.73
C THR A 124 10.74 16.96 -3.94
N THR A 125 9.60 16.30 -3.82
CA THR A 125 9.02 15.47 -4.87
C THR A 125 7.97 16.18 -5.72
N ILE A 126 7.59 17.42 -5.35
CA ILE A 126 6.55 18.20 -6.05
C ILE A 126 7.07 18.87 -7.32
N SER A 127 6.21 18.95 -8.33
CA SER A 127 6.48 19.76 -9.52
C SER A 127 6.25 21.25 -9.24
N THR A 128 6.93 22.13 -9.99
CA THR A 128 6.83 23.58 -9.85
C THR A 128 5.41 24.14 -10.04
N GLY A 129 4.51 23.39 -10.67
CA GLY A 129 3.13 23.83 -10.92
C GLY A 129 2.11 23.42 -9.85
N ARG A 130 2.49 22.66 -8.81
CA ARG A 130 1.55 22.18 -7.80
C ARG A 130 1.09 23.27 -6.81
N GLY A 131 1.98 24.21 -6.46
CA GLY A 131 1.71 25.20 -5.42
C GLY A 131 1.47 24.60 -4.03
N ASP A 132 0.74 25.31 -3.16
CA ASP A 132 0.47 24.93 -1.76
C ASP A 132 -0.80 24.06 -1.59
N ALA A 133 -1.26 23.40 -2.63
CA ALA A 133 -2.49 22.60 -2.57
C ALA A 133 -2.38 21.50 -1.51
N LEU A 134 -3.43 21.36 -0.69
CA LEU A 134 -3.53 20.30 0.31
C LEU A 134 -3.50 18.93 -0.35
N LEU A 135 -2.76 18.00 0.26
CA LEU A 135 -2.76 16.59 -0.04
C LEU A 135 -3.57 15.87 1.04
N TYR A 136 -4.54 15.07 0.62
CA TYR A 136 -5.36 14.23 1.49
C TYR A 136 -4.83 12.80 1.41
N PRO A 137 -4.18 12.28 2.48
CA PRO A 137 -3.67 10.91 2.46
C PRO A 137 -4.81 9.90 2.36
N ASN A 138 -4.64 8.89 1.51
CA ASN A 138 -5.53 7.74 1.49
C ASN A 138 -5.41 6.92 2.78
N GLY A 139 -6.45 6.12 3.09
CA GLY A 139 -6.43 5.25 4.26
C GLY A 139 -5.25 4.28 4.23
N ARG A 140 -4.67 4.04 5.40
CA ARG A 140 -3.58 3.07 5.60
C ARG A 140 -4.03 1.95 6.50
N VAL A 141 -3.60 0.73 6.18
CA VAL A 141 -3.74 -0.44 7.03
C VAL A 141 -2.39 -0.65 7.73
N LEU A 142 -2.44 -0.64 9.07
CA LEU A 142 -1.27 -0.90 9.90
C LEU A 142 -1.37 -2.30 10.48
N THR A 143 -0.28 -3.04 10.41
CA THR A 143 -0.19 -4.39 10.96
C THR A 143 1.12 -4.53 11.70
N LEU A 144 1.05 -4.79 13.00
CA LEU A 144 2.24 -5.14 13.78
C LEU A 144 2.51 -6.64 13.65
N ILE A 145 3.77 -7.00 13.51
CA ILE A 145 4.23 -8.39 13.40
C ILE A 145 5.21 -8.66 14.54
N ASP A 146 4.96 -9.74 15.29
CA ASP A 146 5.83 -10.16 16.40
C ASP A 146 6.96 -11.11 15.93
N ASP A 147 7.78 -11.52 16.88
CA ASP A 147 8.90 -12.45 16.68
C ASP A 147 8.46 -13.86 16.25
N GLY A 148 7.20 -14.23 16.55
CA GLY A 148 6.58 -15.47 16.08
C GLY A 148 5.92 -15.37 14.72
N GLY A 149 5.93 -14.19 14.06
CA GLY A 149 5.27 -13.94 12.79
C GLY A 149 3.75 -13.74 12.89
N ARG A 150 3.20 -13.62 14.11
CA ARG A 150 1.78 -13.33 14.32
C ARG A 150 1.51 -11.87 14.05
N THR A 151 0.33 -11.58 13.56
CA THR A 151 -0.09 -10.25 13.14
C THR A 151 -1.15 -9.67 14.09
N TYR A 152 -1.02 -8.39 14.37
CA TYR A 152 -1.94 -7.65 15.25
C TYR A 152 -2.43 -6.40 14.54
N LEU A 153 -3.72 -6.10 14.68
CA LEU A 153 -4.33 -4.87 14.20
C LEU A 153 -4.35 -3.82 15.31
N PRO A 154 -4.36 -2.53 14.97
CA PRO A 154 -4.45 -1.47 15.96
C PRO A 154 -5.80 -1.49 16.67
N VAL A 155 -5.78 -1.28 17.99
CA VAL A 155 -6.97 -1.16 18.84
C VAL A 155 -7.38 0.29 19.04
N VAL A 156 -6.43 1.22 19.04
CA VAL A 156 -6.67 2.66 19.23
C VAL A 156 -5.69 3.46 18.40
N GLN A 157 -6.13 4.60 17.89
CA GLN A 157 -5.29 5.64 17.32
C GLN A 157 -5.54 6.95 18.07
N ALA A 158 -4.47 7.66 18.41
CA ALA A 158 -4.50 8.94 19.10
C ALA A 158 -3.67 10.00 18.38
N GLY A 159 -4.00 11.27 18.58
CA GLY A 159 -3.37 12.37 17.86
C GLY A 159 -4.07 12.69 16.54
N LYS A 160 -3.35 13.25 15.58
CA LYS A 160 -3.91 13.56 14.25
C LYS A 160 -4.21 12.27 13.49
N PRO A 161 -5.40 12.08 12.90
CA PRO A 161 -5.69 10.95 12.01
C PRO A 161 -4.69 10.88 10.85
N MET A 162 -4.29 9.67 10.46
CA MET A 162 -3.33 9.47 9.35
C MET A 162 -3.85 9.92 7.98
N THR A 163 -5.15 10.25 7.90
CA THR A 163 -5.81 10.82 6.71
C THR A 163 -5.92 12.35 6.76
N SER A 164 -5.36 13.00 7.79
CA SER A 164 -5.41 14.46 7.91
C SER A 164 -4.66 15.12 6.75
N PRO A 165 -5.21 16.19 6.16
CA PRO A 165 -4.56 16.87 5.06
C PRO A 165 -3.26 17.56 5.49
N LEU A 166 -2.34 17.67 4.52
CA LEU A 166 -1.01 18.26 4.67
C LEU A 166 -0.72 19.21 3.52
N ARG A 167 0.00 20.30 3.83
CA ARG A 167 0.66 21.14 2.82
C ARG A 167 2.08 20.63 2.56
N PRO A 168 2.70 21.02 1.44
CA PRO A 168 4.11 20.72 1.19
C PRO A 168 5.00 21.10 2.40
N GLY A 169 5.89 20.20 2.79
CA GLY A 169 6.78 20.34 3.94
C GLY A 169 6.17 20.07 5.31
N GLU A 170 4.83 20.03 5.42
CA GLU A 170 4.18 19.75 6.70
C GLU A 170 4.32 18.28 7.12
N SER A 171 4.28 18.07 8.44
CA SER A 171 4.24 16.74 9.03
C SER A 171 3.44 16.72 10.34
N TYR A 172 2.94 15.55 10.71
CA TYR A 172 2.33 15.29 12.01
C TYR A 172 2.63 13.88 12.47
N THR A 173 2.31 13.59 13.72
CA THR A 173 2.44 12.26 14.30
C THR A 173 1.10 11.71 14.74
N THR A 174 0.97 10.40 14.64
CA THR A 174 -0.18 9.62 15.11
C THR A 174 0.36 8.48 15.98
N ASP A 175 -0.15 8.36 17.21
CA ASP A 175 0.13 7.21 18.07
C ASP A 175 -0.85 6.09 17.72
N VAL A 176 -0.31 4.93 17.38
CA VAL A 176 -1.06 3.73 17.03
C VAL A 176 -0.79 2.66 18.07
N THR A 177 -1.84 2.19 18.72
CA THR A 177 -1.76 1.24 19.83
C THR A 177 -2.19 -0.15 19.41
N PHE A 178 -1.40 -1.13 19.78
CA PHE A 178 -1.66 -2.55 19.57
C PHE A 178 -1.70 -3.26 20.93
N ASP A 179 -2.62 -4.20 21.12
CA ASP A 179 -2.66 -5.04 22.32
C ASP A 179 -2.02 -6.40 22.01
N LEU A 180 -0.91 -6.70 22.67
CA LEU A 180 -0.13 -7.91 22.46
C LEU A 180 -0.15 -8.78 23.72
N PRO A 181 -0.12 -10.12 23.59
CA PRO A 181 0.19 -11.01 24.71
C PRO A 181 1.53 -10.64 25.35
N VAL A 182 1.66 -10.81 26.66
CA VAL A 182 2.88 -10.47 27.41
C VAL A 182 4.13 -11.18 26.87
N THR A 183 3.95 -12.36 26.27
CA THR A 183 5.03 -13.17 25.69
C THR A 183 5.44 -12.75 24.29
N ALA A 184 4.64 -11.93 23.59
CA ALA A 184 4.93 -11.47 22.24
C ALA A 184 5.90 -10.30 22.25
N LYS A 185 6.93 -10.37 21.39
CA LYS A 185 7.88 -9.28 21.19
C LYS A 185 7.60 -8.60 19.86
N PRO A 186 7.22 -7.30 19.86
CA PRO A 186 6.99 -6.58 18.62
C PRO A 186 8.31 -6.49 17.82
N MET A 187 8.29 -6.82 16.53
CA MET A 187 9.46 -6.76 15.67
C MET A 187 9.35 -5.72 14.57
N THR A 188 8.24 -5.75 13.83
CA THR A 188 8.08 -4.87 12.67
C THR A 188 6.67 -4.32 12.56
N LEU A 189 6.56 -3.10 12.03
CA LEU A 189 5.31 -2.48 11.61
C LEU A 189 5.23 -2.49 10.08
N LEU A 190 4.14 -3.02 9.57
CA LEU A 190 3.78 -2.91 8.17
C LEU A 190 2.75 -1.79 8.02
N VAL A 191 3.04 -0.84 7.13
CA VAL A 191 2.11 0.19 6.69
C VAL A 191 1.79 -0.07 5.22
N ASN A 192 0.52 -0.32 4.90
CA ASN A 192 0.04 -0.62 3.55
C ASN A 192 -1.08 0.32 3.14
N GLU A 193 -1.35 0.38 1.84
CA GLU A 193 -2.57 0.98 1.32
C GLU A 193 -3.78 0.09 1.55
N SER A 194 -4.92 0.71 1.90
CA SER A 194 -6.18 0.01 2.08
C SER A 194 -6.91 -0.29 0.77
N ALA A 195 -6.55 0.40 -0.34
CA ALA A 195 -7.18 0.25 -1.63
C ALA A 195 -6.94 -1.15 -2.22
N TRP A 196 -8.01 -1.87 -2.50
CA TRP A 196 -7.96 -3.26 -2.97
C TRP A 196 -7.51 -3.40 -4.44
N ASP A 197 -7.76 -2.38 -5.24
CA ASP A 197 -7.43 -2.28 -6.67
C ASP A 197 -5.93 -2.19 -6.92
N THR A 198 -5.16 -1.70 -5.95
CA THR A 198 -3.69 -1.67 -6.02
C THR A 198 -3.05 -3.06 -6.16
N ARG A 199 -3.79 -4.14 -5.84
CA ARG A 199 -3.37 -5.52 -6.07
C ARG A 199 -3.18 -5.88 -7.52
N PHE A 200 -3.83 -5.13 -8.41
CA PHE A 200 -3.74 -5.34 -9.85
C PHE A 200 -2.73 -4.42 -10.54
N VAL A 201 -2.10 -3.50 -9.82
CA VAL A 201 -1.11 -2.58 -10.39
C VAL A 201 0.26 -3.28 -10.45
N ILE A 202 0.85 -3.35 -11.65
CA ILE A 202 2.18 -3.94 -11.83
C ILE A 202 3.20 -3.19 -10.98
N GLY A 203 4.00 -3.95 -10.22
CA GLY A 203 5.08 -3.39 -9.39
C GLY A 203 4.62 -2.78 -8.08
N HIS A 204 3.35 -2.88 -7.71
CA HIS A 204 2.84 -2.40 -6.43
C HIS A 204 3.01 -3.45 -5.33
N GLU A 205 3.37 -3.04 -4.10
CA GLU A 205 3.61 -3.96 -2.98
C GLU A 205 2.38 -4.75 -2.52
N ASN A 206 1.17 -4.33 -2.90
CA ASN A 206 -0.05 -5.08 -2.65
C ASN A 206 -0.33 -6.17 -3.69
N SER A 207 0.44 -6.21 -4.80
CA SER A 207 0.32 -7.27 -5.80
C SER A 207 0.64 -8.65 -5.21
N PRO A 208 0.03 -9.72 -5.70
CA PRO A 208 0.29 -11.08 -5.21
C PRO A 208 1.78 -11.42 -5.24
N LEU A 209 2.29 -12.04 -4.16
CA LEU A 209 3.68 -12.48 -4.00
C LEU A 209 4.72 -11.35 -3.92
N HIS A 210 4.33 -10.08 -3.99
CA HIS A 210 5.25 -8.95 -3.85
C HIS A 210 5.76 -8.85 -2.42
N LYS A 211 7.08 -8.68 -2.25
CA LYS A 211 7.72 -8.45 -0.96
C LYS A 211 7.42 -7.05 -0.47
N LYS A 212 7.31 -6.88 0.85
CA LYS A 212 6.86 -5.64 1.46
C LYS A 212 7.98 -4.94 2.20
N THR A 213 7.93 -3.61 2.22
CA THR A 213 8.78 -2.78 3.07
C THR A 213 8.13 -2.64 4.44
N ARG A 214 8.87 -3.00 5.51
CA ARG A 214 8.45 -2.94 6.91
C ARG A 214 9.31 -1.96 7.68
N PHE A 215 8.83 -1.51 8.84
CA PHE A 215 9.60 -0.69 9.78
C PHE A 215 10.03 -1.55 10.96
N GLN A 216 11.29 -1.46 11.35
CA GLN A 216 11.81 -2.05 12.58
C GLN A 216 11.29 -1.27 13.79
N LEU A 217 10.92 -1.98 14.88
CA LEU A 217 10.41 -1.41 16.13
C LEU A 217 11.44 -1.38 17.25
#